data_11d6dd5c57cb8b6cab171abec9d84b5a
#
_entry.id   11d6dd5c57cb8b6cab171abec9d84b5a
#
_cell.length_a   1.000
_cell.length_b   1.000
_cell.length_c   1.000
_cell.angle_alpha   90.00
_cell.angle_beta   90.00
_cell.angle_gamma   90.00
#
_symmetry.space_group_name_H-M   'P 1'
#
loop_
_entity.id
_entity.type
_entity.pdbx_description
1 polymer ?
#
loop_
_entity_poly.entity_id
_entity_poly.type
_entity_poly.pdbx_seq_one_letter_code
_entity_poly.pdbx_strand_id
1 'polypeptide(L)'
;IKKEIEIGNSFLINLTAKTRINSNYTIGEIFNGANAKYTCYLKDEFVCFSPETFVKIKDGKIYSYPMKGTINASIPDAKNILLQNQKEISEHATMVDLIRNDLSRVSKNVKVTKYRYYEEIVTQEGNLGQVSSEIMGELAVNYNENIGDTLFDLLPAGSISGAPKQKTVNIIAAAENEDRGYYTGIAGYYDGKNLDSTVLIRYLQNDGYYRSGGGITCNSDALNEYQEMIDKVYVPLF
;
A
#
# COMPACT_ATOMS: atom_id res chain seq x y z
N ILE A 1 17.13 11.25 3.06
CA ILE A 1 16.67 10.03 2.38
C ILE A 1 17.49 9.76 1.13
N LYS A 2 17.59 10.68 0.13
CA LYS A 2 18.35 10.43 -1.10
C LYS A 2 19.79 9.98 -0.82
N LYS A 3 20.49 10.62 0.11
CA LYS A 3 21.82 10.22 0.53
C LYS A 3 21.90 8.75 0.98
N GLU A 4 20.89 8.26 1.70
CA GLU A 4 20.86 6.86 2.16
C GLU A 4 20.67 5.88 0.99
N ILE A 5 19.92 6.29 -0.04
CA ILE A 5 19.76 5.52 -1.27
C ILE A 5 21.04 5.54 -2.11
N GLU A 6 21.67 6.69 -2.27
CA GLU A 6 22.92 6.87 -3.05
C GLU A 6 24.07 6.03 -2.50
N ILE A 7 24.18 5.90 -1.17
CA ILE A 7 25.21 5.05 -0.54
C ILE A 7 24.81 3.58 -0.42
N GLY A 8 23.65 3.18 -1.00
CA GLY A 8 23.21 1.80 -1.08
C GLY A 8 22.57 1.22 0.18
N ASN A 9 22.17 2.05 1.14
CA ASN A 9 21.50 1.61 2.36
C ASN A 9 20.05 1.18 2.14
N SER A 10 19.43 1.69 1.07
CA SER A 10 18.07 1.30 0.64
C SER A 10 17.91 1.55 -0.85
N PHE A 11 16.98 0.85 -1.49
CA PHE A 11 16.64 1.02 -2.91
C PHE A 11 15.30 1.75 -3.09
N LEU A 12 14.41 1.58 -2.12
CA LEU A 12 13.08 2.15 -2.07
C LEU A 12 12.74 2.48 -0.63
N ILE A 13 12.31 3.70 -0.36
CA ILE A 13 11.90 4.18 0.97
C ILE A 13 10.53 4.80 0.86
N ASN A 14 9.54 4.29 1.56
CA ASN A 14 8.23 4.93 1.65
C ASN A 14 8.27 6.02 2.72
N LEU A 15 8.29 7.27 2.28
CA LEU A 15 8.26 8.46 3.15
C LEU A 15 6.83 8.95 3.29
N THR A 16 6.46 9.37 4.51
CA THR A 16 5.10 9.84 4.82
C THR A 16 5.10 11.21 5.47
N ALA A 17 3.98 11.90 5.35
CA ALA A 17 3.75 13.20 5.96
C ALA A 17 2.31 13.34 6.45
N LYS A 18 2.12 14.29 7.37
CA LYS A 18 0.80 14.74 7.86
C LYS A 18 0.38 16.00 7.14
N THR A 19 -0.85 16.01 6.67
CA THR A 19 -1.48 17.21 6.11
C THR A 19 -2.69 17.58 6.96
N ARG A 20 -2.72 18.80 7.47
CA ARG A 20 -3.89 19.30 8.21
C ARG A 20 -5.04 19.51 7.23
N ILE A 21 -6.19 18.93 7.53
CA ILE A 21 -7.41 19.17 6.79
C ILE A 21 -8.48 19.77 7.70
N ASN A 22 -9.38 20.55 7.12
CA ASN A 22 -10.56 21.07 7.78
C ASN A 22 -11.79 20.34 7.24
N SER A 23 -12.62 19.84 8.12
CA SER A 23 -13.87 19.16 7.76
C SER A 23 -14.99 19.65 8.67
N ASN A 24 -16.18 19.78 8.10
CA ASN A 24 -17.41 20.01 8.85
C ASN A 24 -18.05 18.69 9.32
N TYR A 25 -17.46 17.56 8.95
CA TYR A 25 -17.94 16.22 9.30
C TYR A 25 -17.01 15.58 10.33
N THR A 26 -17.58 14.83 11.25
CA THR A 26 -16.85 13.92 12.13
C THR A 26 -16.29 12.73 11.34
N ILE A 27 -15.25 12.06 11.83
CA ILE A 27 -14.71 10.86 11.17
C ILE A 27 -15.75 9.73 11.07
N GLY A 28 -16.72 9.67 11.97
CA GLY A 28 -17.84 8.72 11.90
C GLY A 28 -18.83 9.02 10.77
N GLU A 29 -19.17 10.31 10.55
CA GLU A 29 -19.99 10.73 9.41
C GLU A 29 -19.26 10.51 8.08
N ILE A 30 -17.97 10.79 8.04
CA ILE A 30 -17.10 10.51 6.90
C ILE A 30 -17.09 9.00 6.59
N PHE A 31 -16.93 8.15 7.60
CA PHE A 31 -17.00 6.69 7.43
C PHE A 31 -18.30 6.23 6.79
N ASN A 32 -19.44 6.76 7.26
CA ASN A 32 -20.76 6.37 6.75
C ASN A 32 -21.02 6.85 5.31
N GLY A 33 -20.38 7.95 4.89
CA GLY A 33 -20.52 8.51 3.54
C GLY A 33 -19.42 8.06 2.57
N ALA A 34 -18.43 7.30 3.00
CA ALA A 34 -17.30 6.94 2.18
C ALA A 34 -17.54 5.66 1.38
N ASN A 35 -16.99 5.66 0.14
CA ASN A 35 -16.95 4.48 -0.71
C ASN A 35 -15.51 4.16 -1.12
N ALA A 36 -14.96 3.08 -0.60
CA ALA A 36 -13.64 2.59 -0.93
C ALA A 36 -13.59 1.07 -0.90
N LYS A 37 -12.57 0.47 -1.52
CA LYS A 37 -12.36 -0.98 -1.54
C LYS A 37 -12.31 -1.56 -0.12
N TYR A 38 -11.61 -0.86 0.77
CA TYR A 38 -11.56 -1.14 2.19
C TYR A 38 -11.81 0.15 2.96
N THR A 39 -12.85 0.16 3.78
CA THR A 39 -13.11 1.25 4.72
C THR A 39 -13.00 0.70 6.12
N CYS A 40 -12.16 1.32 6.95
CA CYS A 40 -11.96 0.92 8.33
C CYS A 40 -12.12 2.14 9.23
N TYR A 41 -12.90 1.99 10.30
CA TYR A 41 -13.15 3.03 11.28
C TYR A 41 -12.86 2.50 12.69
N LEU A 42 -11.98 3.17 13.39
CA LEU A 42 -11.78 2.98 14.82
C LEU A 42 -12.28 4.25 15.53
N LYS A 43 -13.34 4.07 16.32
CA LYS A 43 -14.03 5.17 16.99
C LYS A 43 -13.02 6.05 17.77
N ASP A 44 -13.15 7.34 17.62
CA ASP A 44 -12.35 8.39 18.26
C ASP A 44 -10.84 8.38 17.90
N GLU A 45 -10.42 7.50 17.00
CA GLU A 45 -9.03 7.37 16.57
C GLU A 45 -8.85 7.75 15.10
N PHE A 46 -9.45 6.99 14.18
CA PHE A 46 -9.25 7.21 12.75
C PHE A 46 -10.35 6.63 11.86
N VAL A 47 -10.32 7.09 10.61
CA VAL A 47 -10.97 6.44 9.48
C VAL A 47 -9.96 6.31 8.34
N CYS A 48 -9.99 5.19 7.60
CA CYS A 48 -9.17 5.00 6.42
C CYS A 48 -9.97 4.45 5.23
N PHE A 49 -9.47 4.72 4.01
CA PHE A 49 -10.12 4.42 2.73
C PHE A 49 -9.15 3.70 1.80
N SER A 50 -8.63 2.57 2.24
CA SER A 50 -7.52 1.93 1.56
C SER A 50 -7.94 1.27 0.23
N PRO A 51 -7.20 1.51 -0.86
CA PRO A 51 -7.32 0.74 -2.09
C PRO A 51 -6.49 -0.55 -2.07
N GLU A 52 -5.57 -0.67 -1.09
CA GLU A 52 -4.51 -1.66 -1.10
C GLU A 52 -4.82 -2.89 -0.25
N THR A 53 -4.85 -4.05 -0.88
CA THR A 53 -4.88 -5.33 -0.18
C THR A 53 -3.50 -5.60 0.42
N PHE A 54 -3.43 -5.92 1.71
CA PHE A 54 -2.20 -6.42 2.33
C PHE A 54 -1.93 -7.85 1.87
N VAL A 55 -2.73 -8.80 2.36
CA VAL A 55 -2.76 -10.17 1.87
C VAL A 55 -4.19 -10.72 1.94
N LYS A 56 -4.47 -11.68 1.05
CA LYS A 56 -5.66 -12.53 1.13
C LYS A 56 -5.23 -13.97 1.35
N ILE A 57 -5.95 -14.68 2.21
CA ILE A 57 -5.80 -16.13 2.36
C ILE A 57 -7.10 -16.77 1.92
N LYS A 58 -6.98 -17.73 0.99
CA LYS A 58 -8.11 -18.49 0.48
C LYS A 58 -7.67 -19.92 0.17
N ASP A 59 -8.37 -20.88 0.74
CA ASP A 59 -8.15 -22.32 0.47
C ASP A 59 -6.68 -22.75 0.65
N GLY A 60 -6.04 -22.31 1.75
CA GLY A 60 -4.65 -22.63 2.08
C GLY A 60 -3.60 -21.91 1.25
N LYS A 61 -3.98 -20.94 0.44
CA LYS A 61 -3.07 -20.11 -0.35
C LYS A 61 -3.11 -18.68 0.13
N ILE A 62 -1.93 -18.05 0.17
CA ILE A 62 -1.77 -16.63 0.47
C ILE A 62 -1.49 -15.87 -0.83
N TYR A 63 -2.16 -14.73 -0.98
CA TYR A 63 -2.06 -13.87 -2.16
C TYR A 63 -1.68 -12.47 -1.75
N SER A 64 -0.89 -11.80 -2.58
CA SER A 64 -0.67 -10.35 -2.51
C SER A 64 -0.78 -9.74 -3.90
N TYR A 65 -1.17 -8.47 -3.94
CA TYR A 65 -1.50 -7.76 -5.18
C TYR A 65 -0.74 -6.43 -5.24
N PRO A 66 0.61 -6.46 -5.42
CA PRO A 66 1.38 -5.24 -5.57
C PRO A 66 0.88 -4.42 -6.76
N MET A 67 0.67 -3.15 -6.53
CA MET A 67 0.22 -2.19 -7.54
C MET A 67 1.20 -1.02 -7.62
N LYS A 68 1.54 -0.60 -8.83
CA LYS A 68 2.37 0.56 -9.12
C LYS A 68 1.97 1.17 -10.45
N GLY A 69 1.99 2.50 -10.48
CA GLY A 69 1.61 3.26 -11.65
C GLY A 69 0.11 3.41 -11.79
N THR A 70 -0.30 4.65 -11.92
CA THR A 70 -1.69 5.04 -12.20
C THR A 70 -1.72 6.06 -13.32
N ILE A 71 -2.80 6.04 -14.08
CA ILE A 71 -3.04 6.99 -15.17
C ILE A 71 -4.54 7.26 -15.27
N ASN A 72 -4.91 8.47 -15.68
CA ASN A 72 -6.31 8.73 -16.02
C ASN A 72 -6.68 7.89 -17.24
N ALA A 73 -7.64 6.97 -17.09
CA ALA A 73 -8.05 6.04 -18.13
C ALA A 73 -8.73 6.72 -19.35
N SER A 74 -9.17 7.98 -19.20
CA SER A 74 -9.73 8.75 -20.31
C SER A 74 -8.68 9.26 -21.32
N ILE A 75 -7.39 9.20 -20.96
CA ILE A 75 -6.29 9.58 -21.86
C ILE A 75 -6.24 8.56 -23.02
N PRO A 76 -6.20 9.00 -24.29
CA PRO A 76 -6.02 8.10 -25.41
C PRO A 76 -4.79 7.21 -25.22
N ASP A 77 -4.97 5.90 -25.41
CA ASP A 77 -3.91 4.88 -25.25
C ASP A 77 -3.29 4.77 -23.84
N ALA A 78 -4.02 5.21 -22.80
CA ALA A 78 -3.58 5.20 -21.39
C ALA A 78 -2.93 3.87 -20.97
N LYS A 79 -3.54 2.75 -21.35
CA LYS A 79 -3.02 1.40 -21.05
C LYS A 79 -1.60 1.20 -21.59
N ASN A 80 -1.33 1.50 -22.85
CA ASN A 80 -0.01 1.29 -23.43
C ASN A 80 1.01 2.28 -22.88
N ILE A 81 0.62 3.54 -22.67
CA ILE A 81 1.46 4.56 -22.02
C ILE A 81 1.92 4.04 -20.66
N LEU A 82 1.03 3.54 -19.82
CA LEU A 82 1.36 3.05 -18.48
C LEU A 82 2.19 1.76 -18.52
N LEU A 83 1.84 0.82 -19.40
CA LEU A 83 2.55 -0.45 -19.52
C LEU A 83 3.96 -0.31 -20.08
N GLN A 84 4.25 0.75 -20.87
CA GLN A 84 5.56 1.00 -21.47
C GLN A 84 6.42 2.01 -20.70
N ASN A 85 5.90 2.62 -19.64
CA ASN A 85 6.65 3.57 -18.83
C ASN A 85 7.80 2.86 -18.09
N GLN A 86 9.04 3.20 -18.43
CA GLN A 86 10.25 2.53 -17.92
C GLN A 86 10.46 2.75 -16.42
N LYS A 87 10.10 3.92 -15.88
CA LYS A 87 10.12 4.19 -14.44
C LYS A 87 9.17 3.22 -13.71
N GLU A 88 7.92 3.16 -14.16
CA GLU A 88 6.89 2.30 -13.57
C GLU A 88 7.23 0.80 -13.69
N ILE A 89 7.84 0.38 -14.79
CA ILE A 89 8.33 -1.00 -14.98
C ILE A 89 9.36 -1.34 -13.90
N SER A 90 10.35 -0.48 -13.70
CA SER A 90 11.44 -0.70 -12.75
C SER A 90 10.93 -0.72 -11.30
N GLU A 91 10.10 0.24 -10.92
CA GLU A 91 9.52 0.32 -9.58
C GLU A 91 8.59 -0.87 -9.28
N HIS A 92 7.78 -1.28 -10.27
CA HIS A 92 6.89 -2.41 -10.14
C HIS A 92 7.66 -3.73 -9.99
N ALA A 93 8.73 -3.92 -10.76
CA ALA A 93 9.59 -5.09 -10.65
C ALA A 93 10.23 -5.20 -9.25
N THR A 94 10.73 -4.09 -8.72
CA THR A 94 11.29 -4.01 -7.37
C THR A 94 10.24 -4.36 -6.30
N MET A 95 9.03 -3.85 -6.44
CA MET A 95 7.93 -4.13 -5.51
C MET A 95 7.49 -5.59 -5.59
N VAL A 96 7.36 -6.17 -6.78
CA VAL A 96 7.01 -7.58 -6.96
C VAL A 96 8.06 -8.49 -6.33
N ASP A 97 9.36 -8.20 -6.51
CA ASP A 97 10.43 -9.00 -5.91
C ASP A 97 10.44 -8.90 -4.38
N LEU A 98 10.23 -7.71 -3.84
CA LEU A 98 10.10 -7.49 -2.40
C LEU A 98 8.95 -8.31 -1.80
N ILE A 99 7.76 -8.23 -2.38
CA ILE A 99 6.58 -8.96 -1.89
C ILE A 99 6.73 -10.46 -2.08
N ARG A 100 7.32 -10.91 -3.19
CA ARG A 100 7.63 -12.33 -3.41
C ARG A 100 8.56 -12.87 -2.32
N ASN A 101 9.58 -12.09 -1.97
CA ASN A 101 10.50 -12.44 -0.89
C ASN A 101 9.80 -12.49 0.48
N ASP A 102 8.93 -11.51 0.78
CA ASP A 102 8.13 -11.51 2.01
C ASP A 102 7.25 -12.76 2.10
N LEU A 103 6.48 -13.09 1.06
CA LEU A 103 5.65 -14.28 1.05
C LEU A 103 6.45 -15.59 1.18
N SER A 104 7.69 -15.63 0.69
CA SER A 104 8.56 -16.81 0.80
C SER A 104 8.98 -17.13 2.24
N ARG A 105 8.83 -16.18 3.17
CA ARG A 105 9.12 -16.40 4.60
C ARG A 105 8.03 -17.22 5.29
N VAL A 106 6.79 -17.11 4.81
CA VAL A 106 5.59 -17.70 5.45
C VAL A 106 4.91 -18.78 4.59
N SER A 107 5.36 -18.98 3.36
CA SER A 107 4.71 -19.90 2.42
C SER A 107 5.73 -20.59 1.51
N LYS A 108 5.31 -21.66 0.83
CA LYS A 108 6.09 -22.40 -0.16
C LYS A 108 5.56 -22.15 -1.56
N ASN A 109 6.33 -22.59 -2.58
CA ASN A 109 5.95 -22.54 -3.98
C ASN A 109 5.48 -21.12 -4.43
N VAL A 110 6.15 -20.09 -3.91
CA VAL A 110 5.82 -18.70 -4.22
C VAL A 110 6.07 -18.41 -5.69
N LYS A 111 5.05 -17.92 -6.37
CA LYS A 111 5.10 -17.57 -7.80
C LYS A 111 4.27 -16.34 -8.12
N VAL A 112 4.68 -15.61 -9.15
CA VAL A 112 3.90 -14.56 -9.77
C VAL A 112 2.92 -15.22 -10.74
N THR A 113 1.64 -15.20 -10.43
CA THR A 113 0.58 -15.85 -11.24
C THR A 113 0.10 -14.93 -12.36
N LYS A 114 0.13 -13.61 -12.12
CA LYS A 114 -0.12 -12.60 -13.15
C LYS A 114 0.88 -11.46 -12.97
N TYR A 115 1.53 -11.07 -14.05
CA TYR A 115 2.53 -10.00 -14.01
C TYR A 115 2.10 -8.81 -14.84
N ARG A 116 2.09 -7.61 -14.20
CA ARG A 116 1.80 -6.32 -14.81
C ARG A 116 0.54 -6.32 -15.68
N TYR A 117 -0.58 -6.73 -15.13
CA TYR A 117 -1.87 -6.60 -15.80
C TYR A 117 -2.48 -5.21 -15.51
N TYR A 118 -3.11 -4.67 -16.55
CA TYR A 118 -3.83 -3.41 -16.46
C TYR A 118 -5.27 -3.64 -16.00
N GLU A 119 -5.74 -2.84 -15.07
CA GLU A 119 -7.13 -2.82 -14.63
C GLU A 119 -7.62 -1.37 -14.49
N GLU A 120 -8.91 -1.16 -14.71
CA GLU A 120 -9.55 0.14 -14.50
C GLU A 120 -10.35 0.13 -13.22
N ILE A 121 -10.17 1.20 -12.45
CA ILE A 121 -10.90 1.45 -11.22
C ILE A 121 -11.81 2.64 -11.48
N VAL A 122 -13.10 2.44 -11.24
CA VAL A 122 -14.08 3.53 -11.28
C VAL A 122 -13.90 4.38 -10.03
N THR A 123 -13.67 5.66 -10.21
CA THR A 123 -13.60 6.65 -9.13
C THR A 123 -14.61 7.74 -9.37
N GLN A 124 -14.85 8.59 -8.37
CA GLN A 124 -15.78 9.72 -8.51
C GLN A 124 -15.30 10.77 -9.53
N GLU A 125 -13.98 10.89 -9.69
CA GLU A 125 -13.36 11.85 -10.62
C GLU A 125 -13.13 11.27 -12.02
N GLY A 126 -13.60 10.04 -12.27
CA GLY A 126 -13.41 9.31 -13.53
C GLY A 126 -12.70 7.99 -13.35
N ASN A 127 -12.47 7.29 -14.45
CA ASN A 127 -11.78 6.00 -14.40
C ASN A 127 -10.27 6.17 -14.26
N LEU A 128 -9.71 5.44 -13.33
CA LEU A 128 -8.26 5.37 -13.10
C LEU A 128 -7.72 4.03 -13.60
N GLY A 129 -6.81 4.06 -14.55
CA GLY A 129 -6.06 2.88 -14.96
C GLY A 129 -4.90 2.63 -13.99
N GLN A 130 -4.71 1.38 -13.59
CA GLN A 130 -3.56 0.98 -12.78
C GLN A 130 -2.94 -0.32 -13.27
N VAL A 131 -1.68 -0.55 -12.89
CA VAL A 131 -0.97 -1.79 -13.16
C VAL A 131 -0.76 -2.56 -11.86
N SER A 132 -1.22 -3.81 -11.86
CA SER A 132 -1.11 -4.72 -10.72
C SER A 132 -0.38 -6.02 -11.11
N SER A 133 0.13 -6.73 -10.12
CA SER A 133 0.54 -8.13 -10.26
C SER A 133 -0.12 -8.98 -9.19
N GLU A 134 -0.21 -10.29 -9.42
CA GLU A 134 -0.71 -11.24 -8.44
C GLU A 134 0.41 -12.21 -8.09
N ILE A 135 0.72 -12.31 -6.80
CA ILE A 135 1.71 -13.23 -6.25
C ILE A 135 0.98 -14.21 -5.33
N MET A 136 1.28 -15.48 -5.45
CA MET A 136 0.65 -16.54 -4.67
C MET A 136 1.71 -17.43 -4.03
N GLY A 137 1.48 -17.84 -2.78
CA GLY A 137 2.21 -18.89 -2.08
C GLY A 137 1.27 -19.91 -1.44
N GLU A 138 1.78 -21.08 -1.13
CA GLU A 138 1.05 -22.17 -0.46
C GLU A 138 1.41 -22.18 1.02
N LEU A 139 0.42 -22.01 1.90
CA LEU A 139 0.57 -22.06 3.34
C LEU A 139 0.72 -23.50 3.84
N ALA A 140 1.25 -23.67 5.06
CA ALA A 140 1.26 -24.97 5.73
C ALA A 140 -0.17 -25.47 6.00
N VAL A 141 -0.37 -26.77 6.15
CA VAL A 141 -1.70 -27.37 6.34
C VAL A 141 -2.42 -26.83 7.59
N ASN A 142 -1.65 -26.50 8.62
CA ASN A 142 -2.16 -25.97 9.90
C ASN A 142 -2.03 -24.46 10.04
N TYR A 143 -2.00 -23.69 8.94
CA TYR A 143 -1.79 -22.23 8.93
C TYR A 143 -2.82 -21.47 9.80
N ASN A 144 -4.04 -21.98 9.93
CA ASN A 144 -5.11 -21.39 10.72
C ASN A 144 -4.84 -21.41 12.23
N GLU A 145 -3.97 -22.30 12.72
CA GLU A 145 -3.55 -22.34 14.14
C GLU A 145 -2.56 -21.21 14.46
N ASN A 146 -1.85 -20.68 13.45
CA ASN A 146 -0.76 -19.71 13.61
C ASN A 146 -0.92 -18.50 12.67
N ILE A 147 -2.15 -18.09 12.38
CA ILE A 147 -2.41 -16.99 11.43
C ILE A 147 -1.80 -15.67 11.90
N GLY A 148 -1.80 -15.43 13.20
CA GLY A 148 -1.18 -14.24 13.79
C GLY A 148 0.31 -14.18 13.51
N ASP A 149 1.04 -15.25 13.76
CA ASP A 149 2.49 -15.33 13.51
C ASP A 149 2.79 -15.15 12.02
N THR A 150 1.99 -15.77 11.14
CA THR A 150 2.10 -15.59 9.68
C THR A 150 2.00 -14.11 9.28
N LEU A 151 1.05 -13.37 9.88
CA LEU A 151 0.89 -11.95 9.60
C LEU A 151 2.03 -11.11 10.19
N PHE A 152 2.46 -11.41 11.43
CA PHE A 152 3.58 -10.72 12.07
C PHE A 152 4.89 -10.88 11.31
N ASP A 153 5.17 -12.06 10.77
CA ASP A 153 6.36 -12.31 9.95
C ASP A 153 6.41 -11.51 8.65
N LEU A 154 5.25 -11.09 8.15
CA LEU A 154 5.15 -10.24 6.96
C LEU A 154 5.32 -8.74 7.28
N LEU A 155 5.17 -8.34 8.55
CA LEU A 155 5.24 -6.93 8.95
C LEU A 155 6.68 -6.40 9.10
N PRO A 156 6.85 -5.06 8.93
CA PRO A 156 5.89 -4.15 8.32
C PRO A 156 5.67 -4.48 6.84
N ALA A 157 4.50 -4.13 6.29
CA ALA A 157 4.21 -4.39 4.88
C ALA A 157 5.27 -3.76 3.97
N GLY A 158 5.74 -4.51 2.96
CA GLY A 158 6.81 -4.07 2.07
C GLY A 158 6.46 -2.81 1.29
N SER A 159 5.21 -2.70 0.85
CA SER A 159 4.70 -1.57 0.05
C SER A 159 4.75 -0.22 0.75
N ILE A 160 4.68 -0.21 2.10
CA ILE A 160 4.68 1.02 2.91
C ILE A 160 5.97 1.22 3.73
N SER A 161 6.93 0.34 3.58
CA SER A 161 8.25 0.44 4.18
C SER A 161 9.33 0.65 3.10
N GLY A 162 9.77 -0.38 2.45
CA GLY A 162 10.77 -0.36 1.38
C GLY A 162 11.74 -1.53 1.44
N ALA A 163 12.85 -1.41 0.73
CA ALA A 163 13.81 -2.49 0.55
C ALA A 163 15.27 -2.01 0.67
N PRO A 164 16.13 -2.70 1.44
CA PRO A 164 15.87 -3.82 2.37
C PRO A 164 15.07 -3.38 3.61
N LYS A 165 14.08 -4.19 4.02
CA LYS A 165 13.05 -3.80 5.00
C LYS A 165 13.64 -3.27 6.33
N GLN A 166 14.49 -4.04 7.00
CA GLN A 166 15.02 -3.68 8.33
C GLN A 166 15.80 -2.36 8.31
N LYS A 167 16.67 -2.16 7.33
CA LYS A 167 17.48 -0.94 7.22
C LYS A 167 16.60 0.25 6.88
N THR A 168 15.63 0.05 5.99
CA THR A 168 14.72 1.09 5.54
C THR A 168 13.83 1.61 6.66
N VAL A 169 13.31 0.74 7.54
CA VAL A 169 12.52 1.15 8.71
C VAL A 169 13.31 2.10 9.63
N ASN A 170 14.59 1.81 9.88
CA ASN A 170 15.43 2.70 10.68
C ASN A 170 15.63 4.07 10.03
N ILE A 171 15.81 4.10 8.71
CA ILE A 171 15.94 5.35 7.95
C ILE A 171 14.63 6.16 8.01
N ILE A 172 13.48 5.50 7.86
CA ILE A 172 12.16 6.11 7.97
C ILE A 172 11.98 6.75 9.35
N ALA A 173 12.24 6.00 10.42
CA ALA A 173 12.10 6.49 11.78
C ALA A 173 12.95 7.75 12.04
N ALA A 174 14.19 7.77 11.54
CA ALA A 174 15.06 8.93 11.65
C ALA A 174 14.62 10.12 10.78
N ALA A 175 13.98 9.86 9.63
CA ALA A 175 13.57 10.91 8.69
C ALA A 175 12.22 11.54 9.05
N GLU A 176 11.24 10.76 9.47
CA GLU A 176 9.90 11.23 9.83
C GLU A 176 9.88 11.87 11.23
N ASN A 177 10.75 11.42 12.13
CA ASN A 177 10.89 11.92 13.50
C ASN A 177 9.56 11.96 14.28
N GLU A 178 8.64 11.05 13.95
CA GLU A 178 7.35 10.85 14.61
C GLU A 178 6.85 9.42 14.42
N ASP A 179 5.97 8.99 15.31
CA ASP A 179 5.32 7.68 15.19
C ASP A 179 4.20 7.71 14.15
N ARG A 180 4.11 6.65 13.37
CA ARG A 180 3.01 6.45 12.43
C ARG A 180 1.71 6.03 13.13
N GLY A 181 1.77 5.53 14.37
CA GLY A 181 0.63 4.98 15.08
C GLY A 181 -0.03 3.83 14.31
N TYR A 182 -1.33 3.91 14.10
CA TYR A 182 -2.06 2.92 13.28
C TYR A 182 -1.84 3.09 11.77
N TYR A 183 -1.42 4.26 11.31
CA TYR A 183 -1.13 4.50 9.90
C TYR A 183 -0.04 3.57 9.40
N THR A 184 -0.22 2.99 8.23
CA THR A 184 0.61 1.92 7.66
C THR A 184 0.59 0.59 8.41
N GLY A 185 -0.26 0.45 9.42
CA GLY A 185 -0.61 -0.84 10.00
C GLY A 185 -1.49 -1.67 9.06
N ILE A 186 -2.03 -2.75 9.59
CA ILE A 186 -2.94 -3.63 8.85
C ILE A 186 -4.26 -3.80 9.59
N ALA A 187 -5.34 -4.01 8.84
CA ALA A 187 -6.62 -4.46 9.34
C ALA A 187 -7.18 -5.53 8.42
N GLY A 188 -8.08 -6.37 8.93
CA GLY A 188 -8.67 -7.42 8.10
C GLY A 188 -9.78 -8.18 8.81
N TYR A 189 -10.44 -9.03 8.03
CA TYR A 189 -11.46 -9.96 8.50
C TYR A 189 -10.99 -11.40 8.27
N TYR A 190 -11.04 -12.19 9.33
CA TYR A 190 -10.71 -13.60 9.31
C TYR A 190 -11.92 -14.42 9.76
N ASP A 191 -12.36 -15.37 8.92
CA ASP A 191 -13.55 -16.20 9.17
C ASP A 191 -13.22 -17.55 9.82
N GLY A 192 -11.97 -17.74 10.28
CA GLY A 192 -11.46 -19.01 10.80
C GLY A 192 -10.73 -19.86 9.75
N LYS A 193 -10.85 -19.51 8.47
CA LYS A 193 -10.19 -20.20 7.34
C LYS A 193 -9.61 -19.21 6.33
N ASN A 194 -10.37 -18.20 5.96
CA ASN A 194 -9.98 -17.23 4.94
C ASN A 194 -9.72 -15.88 5.58
N LEU A 195 -8.81 -15.13 5.00
CA LEU A 195 -8.47 -13.77 5.42
C LEU A 195 -8.60 -12.82 4.23
N ASP A 196 -9.22 -11.67 4.47
CA ASP A 196 -9.11 -10.49 3.60
C ASP A 196 -8.58 -9.33 4.42
N SER A 197 -7.44 -8.76 4.04
CA SER A 197 -6.77 -7.73 4.82
C SER A 197 -6.23 -6.59 3.95
N THR A 198 -6.08 -5.43 4.58
CA THR A 198 -5.68 -4.18 3.95
C THR A 198 -4.55 -3.52 4.72
N VAL A 199 -3.77 -2.70 4.03
CA VAL A 199 -2.85 -1.75 4.64
C VAL A 199 -3.62 -0.47 5.00
N LEU A 200 -3.42 0.08 6.19
CA LEU A 200 -4.10 1.28 6.65
C LEU A 200 -3.44 2.54 6.04
N ILE A 201 -3.86 2.88 4.84
CA ILE A 201 -3.47 4.07 4.09
C ILE A 201 -4.70 4.87 3.65
N ARG A 202 -4.52 6.05 3.06
CA ARG A 202 -5.62 7.00 2.85
C ARG A 202 -6.33 7.27 4.18
N TYR A 203 -5.60 7.81 5.12
CA TYR A 203 -5.85 7.70 6.54
C TYR A 203 -6.08 9.08 7.15
N LEU A 204 -7.24 9.27 7.77
CA LEU A 204 -7.62 10.50 8.46
C LEU A 204 -7.72 10.23 9.96
N GLN A 205 -6.92 10.94 10.74
CA GLN A 205 -6.94 10.90 12.20
C GLN A 205 -8.07 11.79 12.77
N ASN A 206 -8.56 11.44 13.94
CA ASN A 206 -9.61 12.21 14.62
C ASN A 206 -9.17 13.64 14.97
N ASP A 207 -7.88 13.87 15.12
CA ASP A 207 -7.29 15.20 15.36
C ASP A 207 -7.25 16.09 14.09
N GLY A 208 -7.76 15.63 12.97
CA GLY A 208 -7.85 16.35 11.70
C GLY A 208 -6.58 16.32 10.86
N TYR A 209 -5.66 15.38 11.11
CA TYR A 209 -4.53 15.13 10.24
C TYR A 209 -4.80 13.98 9.28
N TYR A 210 -4.61 14.25 7.99
CA TYR A 210 -4.57 13.22 6.95
C TYR A 210 -3.14 12.77 6.72
N ARG A 211 -2.91 11.45 6.68
CA ARG A 211 -1.59 10.89 6.40
C ARG A 211 -1.52 10.36 4.98
N SER A 212 -0.48 10.78 4.27
CA SER A 212 -0.17 10.32 2.94
C SER A 212 1.32 10.05 2.81
N GLY A 213 1.73 9.36 1.75
CA GLY A 213 3.13 9.03 1.52
C GLY A 213 3.40 8.55 0.11
N GLY A 214 4.68 8.50 -0.23
CA GLY A 214 5.19 8.05 -1.52
C GLY A 214 6.48 7.26 -1.41
N GLY A 215 6.77 6.47 -2.44
CA GLY A 215 7.99 5.67 -2.54
C GLY A 215 9.12 6.49 -3.15
N ILE A 216 10.16 6.76 -2.40
CA ILE A 216 11.35 7.49 -2.85
C ILE A 216 12.39 6.50 -3.37
N THR A 217 12.89 6.73 -4.57
CA THR A 217 13.98 5.98 -5.23
C THR A 217 15.13 6.91 -5.61
N CYS A 218 16.20 6.37 -6.18
CA CYS A 218 17.30 7.19 -6.71
C CYS A 218 16.84 8.17 -7.81
N ASN A 219 15.81 7.79 -8.59
CA ASN A 219 15.28 8.57 -9.70
C ASN A 219 14.17 9.54 -9.29
N SER A 220 13.78 9.57 -8.02
CA SER A 220 12.71 10.45 -7.54
C SER A 220 13.13 11.93 -7.59
N ASP A 221 12.21 12.77 -8.08
CA ASP A 221 12.27 14.22 -8.00
C ASP A 221 11.46 14.72 -6.81
N ALA A 222 12.05 15.59 -6.01
CA ALA A 222 11.44 16.01 -4.73
C ALA A 222 10.12 16.76 -4.90
N LEU A 223 9.96 17.56 -5.95
CA LEU A 223 8.74 18.33 -6.20
C LEU A 223 7.62 17.41 -6.69
N ASN A 224 7.94 16.47 -7.58
CA ASN A 224 6.98 15.51 -8.09
C ASN A 224 6.48 14.57 -6.97
N GLU A 225 7.38 14.06 -6.12
CA GLU A 225 7.01 13.21 -4.99
C GLU A 225 6.18 13.97 -3.94
N TYR A 226 6.49 15.25 -3.71
CA TYR A 226 5.68 16.11 -2.84
C TYR A 226 4.28 16.32 -3.42
N GLN A 227 4.17 16.60 -4.72
CA GLN A 227 2.87 16.75 -5.37
C GLN A 227 2.07 15.46 -5.31
N GLU A 228 2.69 14.31 -5.55
CA GLU A 228 2.03 13.00 -5.42
C GLU A 228 1.51 12.76 -3.99
N MET A 229 2.23 13.18 -2.96
CA MET A 229 1.75 13.09 -1.58
C MET A 229 0.51 13.97 -1.35
N ILE A 230 0.48 15.18 -1.90
CA ILE A 230 -0.68 16.10 -1.81
C ILE A 230 -1.88 15.54 -2.56
N ASP A 231 -1.69 15.02 -3.77
CA ASP A 231 -2.75 14.46 -4.60
C ASP A 231 -3.40 13.21 -3.95
N LYS A 232 -2.69 12.56 -3.02
CA LYS A 232 -3.22 11.45 -2.23
C LYS A 232 -4.08 11.89 -1.05
N VAL A 233 -4.17 13.20 -0.74
CA VAL A 233 -5.00 13.74 0.34
C VAL A 233 -6.40 13.97 -0.19
N TYR A 234 -7.26 12.97 -0.13
CA TYR A 234 -8.66 13.09 -0.48
C TYR A 234 -9.53 12.14 0.34
N VAL A 235 -10.78 12.51 0.53
CA VAL A 235 -11.80 11.69 1.21
C VAL A 235 -12.83 11.28 0.17
N PRO A 236 -13.06 9.98 -0.06
CA PRO A 236 -13.97 9.47 -1.08
C PRO A 236 -15.44 9.55 -0.60
N LEU A 237 -15.99 10.75 -0.44
CA LEU A 237 -17.40 10.97 -0.10
C LEU A 237 -18.28 10.89 -1.36
N PHE A 238 -19.55 10.52 -1.17
CA PHE A 238 -20.58 10.51 -2.22
C PHE A 238 -21.08 11.91 -2.55
#